data_ce5460075f1de6d616ba46c6555eba77
#
_entry.id   ce5460075f1de6d616ba46c6555eba77
#
_cell.length_a   1.000
_cell.length_b   1.000
_cell.length_c   1.000
_cell.angle_alpha   90.00
_cell.angle_beta   90.00
_cell.angle_gamma   90.00
#
_symmetry.space_group_name_H-M   'P 1'
#
loop_
_entity.id
_entity.type
_entity.pdbx_description
1 polymer ?
#
loop_
_entity_poly.entity_id
_entity_poly.type
_entity_poly.pdbx_seq_one_letter_code
_entity_poly.pdbx_strand_id
1 'polypeptide(L)'
;MKHFLLYIVLFSSVSAIHAQGKKVMLDAKLTSVQGFKKIAVATVILYDGDKKIDSTVTQSGRCFFTLMENRIYKIEFSKTGYVSKHLVIETTGLPGNGKKRYKVKVEVTLFKKRPDLNMDFLQEKPMGIAKYESIYKKIKWDEEYTRSVEEQVIHETLEYHKKREQPGVGSDPSQ
;
A
#
# COMPACT_ATOMS: atom_id res chain seq x y z
N MET A 1 37.27 -63.84 23.69
CA MET A 1 36.75 -63.33 22.42
C MET A 1 35.78 -62.21 22.76
N LYS A 2 36.15 -60.94 22.53
CA LYS A 2 35.35 -59.78 22.83
C LYS A 2 34.74 -59.24 21.49
N HIS A 3 33.43 -59.36 21.35
CA HIS A 3 32.70 -58.80 20.17
C HIS A 3 32.54 -57.35 20.35
N PHE A 4 33.21 -56.57 19.49
CA PHE A 4 33.08 -55.10 19.42
C PHE A 4 31.93 -54.79 18.44
N LEU A 5 30.79 -54.40 18.98
CA LEU A 5 29.62 -54.01 18.18
C LEU A 5 29.79 -52.54 17.76
N LEU A 6 30.07 -52.31 16.47
CA LEU A 6 30.21 -50.98 15.88
C LEU A 6 28.82 -50.42 15.55
N TYR A 7 28.30 -49.48 16.35
CA TYR A 7 27.10 -48.72 16.03
C TYR A 7 27.42 -47.62 15.04
N ILE A 8 27.04 -47.81 13.78
CA ILE A 8 27.06 -46.74 12.76
C ILE A 8 25.80 -45.94 12.96
N VAL A 9 25.93 -44.74 13.58
CA VAL A 9 24.85 -43.73 13.63
C VAL A 9 24.83 -42.98 12.30
N LEU A 10 23.88 -43.35 11.43
CA LEU A 10 23.57 -42.57 10.22
C LEU A 10 22.92 -41.25 10.62
N PHE A 11 23.71 -40.17 10.65
CA PHE A 11 23.20 -38.81 10.69
C PHE A 11 22.60 -38.45 9.32
N SER A 12 21.29 -38.67 9.14
CA SER A 12 20.55 -38.14 8.01
C SER A 12 20.40 -36.65 8.21
N SER A 13 21.30 -35.85 7.63
CA SER A 13 21.16 -34.40 7.52
C SER A 13 19.98 -34.11 6.61
N VAL A 14 18.84 -33.81 7.20
CA VAL A 14 17.69 -33.20 6.48
C VAL A 14 18.09 -31.80 6.05
N SER A 15 18.60 -31.70 4.84
CA SER A 15 18.81 -30.38 4.19
C SER A 15 17.45 -29.75 3.98
N ALA A 16 17.06 -28.83 4.86
CA ALA A 16 15.90 -28.01 4.66
C ALA A 16 16.13 -27.16 3.39
N ILE A 17 15.57 -27.62 2.27
CA ILE A 17 15.52 -26.83 1.04
C ILE A 17 14.64 -25.63 1.35
N HIS A 18 15.25 -24.49 1.70
CA HIS A 18 14.58 -23.21 1.77
C HIS A 18 14.21 -22.83 0.33
N ALA A 19 13.02 -23.23 -0.10
CA ALA A 19 12.44 -22.71 -1.31
C ALA A 19 12.37 -21.17 -1.15
N GLN A 20 13.27 -20.45 -1.82
CA GLN A 20 13.24 -18.98 -1.83
C GLN A 20 11.94 -18.56 -2.52
N GLY A 21 10.93 -18.21 -1.72
CA GLY A 21 9.65 -17.70 -2.20
C GLY A 21 9.83 -16.48 -3.10
N LYS A 22 8.86 -16.22 -3.94
CA LYS A 22 8.87 -15.05 -4.82
C LYS A 22 8.70 -13.78 -4.01
N LYS A 23 9.35 -12.72 -4.48
CA LYS A 23 9.35 -11.41 -3.83
C LYS A 23 8.76 -10.36 -4.73
N VAL A 24 7.91 -9.51 -4.16
CA VAL A 24 7.36 -8.32 -4.81
C VAL A 24 7.99 -7.09 -4.16
N MET A 25 8.70 -6.30 -4.94
CA MET A 25 9.33 -5.07 -4.47
C MET A 25 8.38 -3.89 -4.71
N LEU A 26 7.89 -3.30 -3.63
CA LEU A 26 7.14 -2.04 -3.67
C LEU A 26 8.11 -0.87 -3.61
N ASP A 27 7.94 0.09 -4.53
CA ASP A 27 8.62 1.38 -4.58
C ASP A 27 7.54 2.46 -4.58
N ALA A 28 7.31 3.09 -3.44
CA ALA A 28 6.29 4.12 -3.27
C ALA A 28 6.92 5.51 -3.10
N LYS A 29 6.35 6.49 -3.82
CA LYS A 29 6.72 7.91 -3.75
C LYS A 29 5.54 8.72 -3.25
N LEU A 30 5.75 9.61 -2.27
CA LEU A 30 4.73 10.44 -1.69
C LEU A 30 4.82 11.88 -2.19
N THR A 31 3.67 12.41 -2.59
CA THR A 31 3.52 13.80 -3.07
C THR A 31 2.34 14.48 -2.38
N SER A 32 2.24 15.80 -2.49
CA SER A 32 1.08 16.56 -2.05
C SER A 32 0.38 17.21 -3.22
N VAL A 33 -0.94 17.39 -3.12
CA VAL A 33 -1.76 18.06 -4.14
C VAL A 33 -1.30 19.50 -4.38
N GLN A 34 -0.79 20.20 -3.37
CA GLN A 34 -0.33 21.57 -3.49
C GLN A 34 1.01 21.65 -4.23
N GLY A 35 0.94 21.69 -5.56
CA GLY A 35 2.09 21.96 -6.44
C GLY A 35 3.05 20.80 -6.62
N PHE A 36 2.56 19.55 -6.55
CA PHE A 36 3.40 18.34 -6.70
C PHE A 36 4.62 18.30 -5.77
N LYS A 37 4.57 19.04 -4.66
CA LYS A 37 5.66 19.07 -3.70
C LYS A 37 5.77 17.70 -3.04
N LYS A 38 6.98 17.22 -3.02
CA LYS A 38 7.35 15.98 -2.34
C LYS A 38 7.01 16.08 -0.84
N ILE A 39 6.33 15.08 -0.33
CA ILE A 39 6.15 14.90 1.11
C ILE A 39 7.36 14.16 1.64
N ALA A 40 8.32 14.89 2.21
CA ALA A 40 9.55 14.28 2.70
C ALA A 40 9.29 13.30 3.86
N VAL A 41 8.55 13.75 4.89
CA VAL A 41 8.30 12.96 6.11
C VAL A 41 6.85 12.49 6.14
N ALA A 42 6.66 11.19 6.21
CA ALA A 42 5.38 10.53 6.42
C ALA A 42 5.61 9.15 7.06
N THR A 43 4.64 8.67 7.82
CA THR A 43 4.65 7.30 8.34
C THR A 43 4.00 6.37 7.33
N VAL A 44 4.66 5.26 7.04
CA VAL A 44 4.13 4.20 6.18
C VAL A 44 4.12 2.90 6.97
N ILE A 45 2.97 2.25 7.03
CA ILE A 45 2.76 1.02 7.79
C ILE A 45 2.36 -0.09 6.82
N LEU A 46 3.02 -1.23 6.95
CA LEU A 46 2.73 -2.44 6.20
C LEU A 46 1.98 -3.44 7.07
N TYR A 47 0.86 -3.93 6.55
CA TYR A 47 0.05 -4.97 7.17
C TYR A 47 0.00 -6.22 6.27
N ASP A 48 -0.04 -7.40 6.89
CA ASP A 48 -0.37 -8.68 6.28
C ASP A 48 -1.75 -9.09 6.83
N GLY A 49 -2.80 -8.94 6.02
CA GLY A 49 -4.16 -8.89 6.53
C GLY A 49 -4.32 -7.73 7.52
N ASP A 50 -4.80 -8.04 8.73
CA ASP A 50 -4.97 -7.04 9.79
C ASP A 50 -3.73 -6.88 10.69
N LYS A 51 -2.72 -7.72 10.52
CA LYS A 51 -1.53 -7.72 11.35
C LYS A 51 -0.50 -6.73 10.82
N LYS A 52 -0.15 -5.71 11.61
CA LYS A 52 1.01 -4.85 11.33
C LYS A 52 2.29 -5.70 11.38
N ILE A 53 3.06 -5.70 10.28
CA ILE A 53 4.30 -6.47 10.15
C ILE A 53 5.54 -5.60 10.00
N ASP A 54 5.38 -4.35 9.51
CA ASP A 54 6.50 -3.42 9.35
C ASP A 54 6.01 -1.98 9.39
N SER A 55 6.92 -1.04 9.64
CA SER A 55 6.64 0.40 9.53
C SER A 55 7.92 1.19 9.31
N THR A 56 7.81 2.27 8.55
CA THR A 56 8.91 3.19 8.30
C THR A 56 8.45 4.64 8.32
N VAL A 57 9.34 5.54 8.71
CA VAL A 57 9.15 6.98 8.54
C VAL A 57 10.03 7.44 7.39
N THR A 58 9.41 7.94 6.33
CA THR A 58 10.16 8.41 5.16
C THR A 58 10.93 9.69 5.51
N GLN A 59 12.16 9.82 5.00
CA GLN A 59 12.97 11.06 5.11
C GLN A 59 13.00 11.81 3.77
N SER A 60 12.72 11.10 2.70
CA SER A 60 12.84 11.60 1.33
C SER A 60 11.54 11.46 0.52
N GLY A 61 10.42 11.16 1.18
CA GLY A 61 9.14 10.91 0.51
C GLY A 61 9.15 9.67 -0.36
N ARG A 62 10.04 8.71 -0.09
CA ARG A 62 10.05 7.38 -0.72
C ARG A 62 10.18 6.31 0.33
N CYS A 63 9.52 5.19 0.10
CA CYS A 63 9.68 3.98 0.88
C CYS A 63 9.72 2.75 -0.03
N PHE A 64 10.36 1.70 0.49
CA PHE A 64 10.52 0.44 -0.19
C PHE A 64 10.15 -0.69 0.75
N PHE A 65 9.33 -1.62 0.26
CA PHE A 65 9.02 -2.85 0.99
C PHE A 65 9.29 -4.06 0.11
N THR A 66 9.70 -5.16 0.74
CA THR A 66 9.79 -6.47 0.11
C THR A 66 8.63 -7.32 0.62
N LEU A 67 7.69 -7.62 -0.26
CA LEU A 67 6.50 -8.40 0.01
C LEU A 67 6.75 -9.85 -0.44
N MET A 68 6.29 -10.79 0.36
CA MET A 68 6.38 -12.23 0.04
C MET A 68 5.17 -12.66 -0.79
N GLU A 69 5.27 -13.74 -1.53
CA GLU A 69 4.17 -14.31 -2.30
C GLU A 69 3.03 -14.86 -1.42
N ASN A 70 1.86 -15.08 -2.04
CA ASN A 70 0.67 -15.70 -1.45
C ASN A 70 0.09 -14.95 -0.23
N ARG A 71 0.09 -13.62 -0.29
CA ARG A 71 -0.44 -12.76 0.76
C ARG A 71 -1.21 -11.58 0.18
N ILE A 72 -2.01 -10.95 1.04
CA ILE A 72 -2.69 -9.68 0.76
C ILE A 72 -2.14 -8.64 1.73
N TYR A 73 -1.49 -7.64 1.18
CA TYR A 73 -0.87 -6.57 1.96
C TYR A 73 -1.69 -5.29 1.88
N LYS A 74 -1.94 -4.67 3.05
CA LYS A 74 -2.40 -3.28 3.15
C LYS A 74 -1.21 -2.39 3.47
N ILE A 75 -1.02 -1.33 2.69
CA ILE A 75 0.03 -0.34 2.91
C ILE A 75 -0.64 1.00 3.21
N GLU A 76 -0.51 1.47 4.44
CA GLU A 76 -1.11 2.71 4.92
C GLU A 76 -0.09 3.84 4.92
N PHE A 77 -0.50 5.00 4.41
CA PHE A 77 0.30 6.22 4.34
C PHE A 77 -0.38 7.29 5.19
N SER A 78 0.33 7.81 6.17
CA SER A 78 -0.19 8.82 7.09
C SER A 78 0.82 9.94 7.34
N LYS A 79 0.29 11.12 7.58
CA LYS A 79 1.06 12.31 7.98
C LYS A 79 0.16 13.23 8.80
N THR A 80 0.70 13.81 9.86
CA THR A 80 -0.03 14.78 10.69
C THR A 80 -0.58 15.93 9.83
N GLY A 81 -1.88 16.21 9.96
CA GLY A 81 -2.59 17.25 9.20
C GLY A 81 -2.99 16.82 7.77
N TYR A 82 -2.81 15.56 7.40
CA TYR A 82 -3.24 15.00 6.12
C TYR A 82 -4.25 13.86 6.30
N VAL A 83 -5.03 13.61 5.26
CA VAL A 83 -5.91 12.44 5.19
C VAL A 83 -5.05 11.18 5.01
N SER A 84 -5.22 10.21 5.91
CA SER A 84 -4.58 8.90 5.77
C SER A 84 -5.22 8.14 4.62
N LYS A 85 -4.41 7.38 3.89
CA LYS A 85 -4.83 6.56 2.76
C LYS A 85 -4.13 5.22 2.81
N HIS A 86 -4.73 4.23 2.18
CA HIS A 86 -4.06 2.95 2.01
C HIS A 86 -4.24 2.40 0.59
N LEU A 87 -3.41 1.47 0.24
CA LEU A 87 -3.54 0.64 -0.97
C LEU A 87 -3.39 -0.83 -0.62
N VAL A 88 -3.86 -1.69 -1.52
CA VAL A 88 -3.79 -3.14 -1.37
C VAL A 88 -2.91 -3.72 -2.47
N ILE A 89 -2.03 -4.66 -2.10
CA ILE A 89 -1.24 -5.44 -3.05
C ILE A 89 -1.48 -6.92 -2.78
N GLU A 90 -2.07 -7.58 -3.75
CA GLU A 90 -2.29 -9.03 -3.74
C GLU A 90 -1.10 -9.72 -4.42
N THR A 91 -0.39 -10.53 -3.67
CA THR A 91 0.75 -11.31 -4.17
C THR A 91 0.39 -12.77 -4.42
N THR A 92 -0.92 -13.08 -4.41
CA THR A 92 -1.46 -14.40 -4.74
C THR A 92 -1.41 -14.67 -6.25
N GLY A 93 -1.46 -15.94 -6.64
CA GLY A 93 -1.53 -16.33 -8.05
C GLY A 93 -0.24 -16.11 -8.85
N LEU A 94 0.88 -15.82 -8.23
CA LEU A 94 2.17 -15.74 -8.91
C LEU A 94 2.58 -17.14 -9.43
N PRO A 95 2.92 -17.29 -10.73
CA PRO A 95 3.16 -18.61 -11.33
C PRO A 95 4.37 -19.31 -10.75
N GLY A 96 4.27 -20.62 -10.46
CA GLY A 96 5.32 -21.43 -9.84
C GLY A 96 6.68 -21.33 -10.55
N ASN A 97 6.67 -21.34 -11.88
CA ASN A 97 7.84 -21.28 -12.76
C ASN A 97 8.14 -19.86 -13.31
N GLY A 98 7.51 -18.83 -12.74
CA GLY A 98 7.65 -17.44 -13.18
C GLY A 98 8.93 -16.75 -12.66
N LYS A 99 8.97 -15.44 -12.80
CA LYS A 99 10.04 -14.58 -12.27
C LYS A 99 10.14 -14.74 -10.75
N LYS A 100 11.37 -14.76 -10.22
CA LYS A 100 11.60 -14.76 -8.77
C LYS A 100 11.32 -13.39 -8.11
N ARG A 101 11.31 -12.31 -8.89
CA ARG A 101 11.10 -10.93 -8.42
C ARG A 101 10.14 -10.18 -9.32
N TYR A 102 9.17 -9.53 -8.71
CA TYR A 102 8.25 -8.59 -9.34
C TYR A 102 8.48 -7.19 -8.78
N LYS A 103 8.07 -6.16 -9.49
CA LYS A 103 8.18 -4.78 -9.04
C LYS A 103 6.86 -4.05 -9.23
N VAL A 104 6.42 -3.35 -8.17
CA VAL A 104 5.28 -2.45 -8.17
C VAL A 104 5.77 -1.06 -7.85
N LYS A 105 5.42 -0.08 -8.69
CA LYS A 105 5.68 1.33 -8.44
C LYS A 105 4.36 2.05 -8.23
N VAL A 106 4.34 3.00 -7.30
CA VAL A 106 3.18 3.85 -7.04
C VAL A 106 3.63 5.26 -6.64
N GLU A 107 2.85 6.23 -7.06
CA GLU A 107 2.92 7.59 -6.53
C GLU A 107 1.65 7.86 -5.73
N VAL A 108 1.81 8.21 -4.46
CA VAL A 108 0.72 8.43 -3.51
C VAL A 108 0.64 9.90 -3.19
N THR A 109 -0.46 10.53 -3.61
CA THR A 109 -0.73 11.94 -3.30
C THR A 109 -1.55 12.05 -2.02
N LEU A 110 -1.04 12.75 -1.01
CA LEU A 110 -1.76 13.02 0.24
C LEU A 110 -2.43 14.40 0.18
N PHE A 111 -3.66 14.48 0.71
CA PHE A 111 -4.44 15.72 0.83
C PHE A 111 -4.35 16.25 2.26
N LYS A 112 -4.21 17.56 2.42
CA LYS A 112 -4.37 18.18 3.74
C LYS A 112 -5.80 18.00 4.24
N LYS A 113 -5.95 17.65 5.53
CA LYS A 113 -7.26 17.66 6.19
C LYS A 113 -7.83 19.07 6.16
N ARG A 114 -9.12 19.16 5.82
CA ARG A 114 -9.90 20.41 5.85
C ARG A 114 -11.25 20.09 6.47
N PRO A 115 -11.79 20.93 7.37
CA PRO A 115 -13.01 20.62 8.11
C PRO A 115 -14.20 20.25 7.21
N ASP A 116 -14.34 20.95 6.09
CA ASP A 116 -15.51 20.80 5.21
C ASP A 116 -15.25 19.87 4.01
N LEU A 117 -14.07 19.26 3.92
CA LEU A 117 -13.71 18.33 2.86
C LEU A 117 -13.82 16.90 3.36
N ASN A 118 -14.89 16.20 2.99
CA ASN A 118 -15.12 14.82 3.39
C ASN A 118 -14.27 13.85 2.56
N MET A 119 -13.20 13.35 3.14
CA MET A 119 -12.33 12.34 2.53
C MET A 119 -12.20 11.08 3.42
N ASP A 120 -13.11 10.88 4.37
CA ASP A 120 -13.02 9.78 5.33
C ASP A 120 -13.16 8.41 4.68
N PHE A 121 -13.88 8.33 3.57
CA PHE A 121 -13.99 7.09 2.78
C PHE A 121 -12.62 6.52 2.34
N LEU A 122 -11.56 7.35 2.23
CA LEU A 122 -10.20 6.91 1.91
C LEU A 122 -9.52 6.14 3.06
N GLN A 123 -10.09 6.16 4.26
CA GLN A 123 -9.63 5.33 5.36
C GLN A 123 -10.22 3.92 5.26
N GLU A 124 -11.43 3.79 4.73
CA GLU A 124 -12.15 2.53 4.58
C GLU A 124 -11.82 1.83 3.25
N LYS A 125 -11.82 2.60 2.14
CA LYS A 125 -11.55 2.10 0.80
C LYS A 125 -10.09 2.26 0.43
N PRO A 126 -9.42 1.22 -0.11
CA PRO A 126 -8.08 1.39 -0.68
C PRO A 126 -8.12 2.36 -1.86
N MET A 127 -7.12 3.20 -2.01
CA MET A 127 -7.00 4.11 -3.14
C MET A 127 -6.62 3.40 -4.45
N GLY A 128 -6.18 2.15 -4.36
CA GLY A 128 -5.86 1.30 -5.50
C GLY A 128 -5.56 -0.12 -5.04
N ILE A 129 -5.82 -1.07 -5.92
CA ILE A 129 -5.57 -2.50 -5.71
C ILE A 129 -4.64 -2.97 -6.82
N ALA A 130 -3.54 -3.63 -6.47
CA ALA A 130 -2.63 -4.24 -7.44
C ALA A 130 -2.63 -5.76 -7.28
N LYS A 131 -2.78 -6.48 -8.38
CA LYS A 131 -2.80 -7.95 -8.42
C LYS A 131 -2.03 -8.51 -9.61
N TYR A 132 -1.65 -9.79 -9.55
CA TYR A 132 -0.99 -10.43 -10.67
C TYR A 132 -1.98 -10.70 -11.81
N GLU A 133 -1.59 -10.28 -13.00
CA GLU A 133 -2.33 -10.57 -14.23
C GLU A 133 -1.52 -11.52 -15.14
N SER A 134 -2.07 -12.70 -15.37
CA SER A 134 -1.39 -13.78 -16.11
C SER A 134 -1.14 -13.42 -17.58
N ILE A 135 -2.05 -12.68 -18.22
CA ILE A 135 -1.93 -12.22 -19.61
C ILE A 135 -0.69 -11.35 -19.79
N TYR A 136 -0.43 -10.44 -18.83
CA TYR A 136 0.70 -9.52 -18.89
C TYR A 136 1.94 -10.04 -18.16
N LYS A 137 1.84 -11.17 -17.46
CA LYS A 137 2.91 -11.77 -16.63
C LYS A 137 3.55 -10.76 -15.65
N LYS A 138 2.74 -9.87 -15.07
CA LYS A 138 3.16 -8.83 -14.14
C LYS A 138 2.06 -8.47 -13.14
N ILE A 139 2.44 -7.81 -12.06
CA ILE A 139 1.48 -7.18 -11.14
C ILE A 139 1.05 -5.84 -11.76
N LYS A 140 -0.26 -5.63 -11.85
CA LYS A 140 -0.88 -4.42 -12.39
C LYS A 140 -1.86 -3.83 -11.39
N TRP A 141 -2.03 -2.53 -11.46
CA TRP A 141 -3.10 -1.81 -10.79
C TRP A 141 -4.43 -2.11 -11.48
N ASP A 142 -5.48 -2.28 -10.68
CA ASP A 142 -6.86 -2.36 -11.15
C ASP A 142 -7.28 -0.93 -11.55
N GLU A 143 -7.23 -0.65 -12.84
CA GLU A 143 -7.46 0.69 -13.39
C GLU A 143 -8.92 1.12 -13.24
N GLU A 144 -9.87 0.19 -13.34
CA GLU A 144 -11.30 0.46 -13.17
C GLU A 144 -11.61 0.83 -11.72
N TYR A 145 -11.12 0.02 -10.79
CA TYR A 145 -11.25 0.31 -9.36
C TYR A 145 -10.61 1.66 -9.00
N THR A 146 -9.37 1.91 -9.45
CA THR A 146 -8.65 3.16 -9.16
C THR A 146 -9.40 4.37 -9.68
N ARG A 147 -9.95 4.29 -10.90
CA ARG A 147 -10.77 5.35 -11.51
C ARG A 147 -12.01 5.65 -10.66
N SER A 148 -12.73 4.63 -10.18
CA SER A 148 -13.92 4.84 -9.36
C SER A 148 -13.63 5.58 -8.05
N VAL A 149 -12.47 5.34 -7.44
CA VAL A 149 -12.01 6.07 -6.24
C VAL A 149 -11.61 7.51 -6.59
N GLU A 150 -10.92 7.71 -7.71
CA GLU A 150 -10.54 9.05 -8.20
C GLU A 150 -11.76 9.91 -8.51
N GLU A 151 -12.79 9.35 -9.15
CA GLU A 151 -14.05 10.04 -9.42
C GLU A 151 -14.74 10.48 -8.12
N GLN A 152 -14.73 9.64 -7.09
CA GLN A 152 -15.25 10.01 -5.77
C GLN A 152 -14.43 11.15 -5.13
N VAL A 153 -13.10 11.14 -5.22
CA VAL A 153 -12.23 12.22 -4.74
C VAL A 153 -12.53 13.53 -5.48
N ILE A 154 -12.70 13.47 -6.79
CA ILE A 154 -13.05 14.65 -7.61
C ILE A 154 -14.41 15.19 -7.19
N HIS A 155 -15.41 14.34 -7.04
CA HIS A 155 -16.75 14.74 -6.61
C HIS A 155 -16.73 15.49 -5.26
N GLU A 156 -16.11 14.91 -4.24
CA GLU A 156 -15.99 15.53 -2.90
C GLU A 156 -15.24 16.89 -2.97
N THR A 157 -14.22 16.95 -3.81
CA THR A 157 -13.45 18.20 -4.00
C THR A 157 -14.29 19.29 -4.67
N LEU A 158 -15.09 18.94 -5.68
CA LEU A 158 -15.99 19.90 -6.36
C LEU A 158 -17.08 20.38 -5.41
N GLU A 159 -17.70 19.51 -4.63
CA GLU A 159 -18.71 19.89 -3.64
C GLU A 159 -18.13 20.81 -2.55
N TYR A 160 -16.91 20.56 -2.11
CA TYR A 160 -16.19 21.46 -1.19
C TYR A 160 -16.02 22.85 -1.78
N HIS A 161 -15.63 22.99 -3.05
CA HIS A 161 -15.45 24.30 -3.69
C HIS A 161 -16.78 25.00 -3.89
N LYS A 162 -17.83 24.32 -4.36
CA LYS A 162 -19.18 24.89 -4.51
C LYS A 162 -19.72 25.49 -3.22
N LYS A 163 -19.57 24.78 -2.09
CA LYS A 163 -20.01 25.27 -0.77
C LYS A 163 -19.29 26.55 -0.34
N ARG A 164 -18.06 26.74 -0.75
CA ARG A 164 -17.26 27.93 -0.42
C ARG A 164 -17.47 29.11 -1.34
N GLU A 165 -17.91 28.86 -2.57
CA GLU A 165 -18.23 29.91 -3.55
C GLU A 165 -19.63 30.50 -3.37
N GLN A 166 -20.51 29.80 -2.60
CA GLN A 166 -21.79 30.35 -2.17
C GLN A 166 -21.56 31.20 -0.90
N PRO A 167 -21.40 32.53 -0.98
CA PRO A 167 -21.34 33.35 0.21
C PRO A 167 -22.68 33.22 0.92
N GLY A 168 -22.64 32.89 2.21
CA GLY A 168 -23.80 32.58 3.01
C GLY A 168 -24.91 33.64 2.86
N VAL A 169 -26.01 33.21 2.34
CA VAL A 169 -27.27 33.86 2.58
C VAL A 169 -27.62 33.63 4.05
N GLY A 170 -27.37 34.61 4.90
CA GLY A 170 -27.91 34.59 6.25
C GLY A 170 -26.94 34.85 7.39
N SER A 171 -26.53 36.05 7.55
CA SER A 171 -26.51 36.70 8.86
C SER A 171 -26.48 38.22 8.62
N ASP A 172 -27.63 38.78 8.50
CA ASP A 172 -27.86 40.20 8.77
C ASP A 172 -27.83 40.35 10.30
N PRO A 173 -26.82 41.01 10.89
CA PRO A 173 -26.81 41.35 12.30
C PRO A 173 -27.33 42.75 12.46
N SER A 174 -28.58 42.94 12.14
CA SER A 174 -29.27 44.20 12.47
C SER A 174 -30.69 43.90 12.95
N GLN A 175 -30.80 43.49 14.21
CA GLN A 175 -31.84 43.96 15.12
C GLN A 175 -31.42 43.64 16.56
#